data_55114fc7aae0d438ba884befd628242c
#
_entry.id   55114fc7aae0d438ba884befd628242c
#
_cell.length_a   1.000
_cell.length_b   1.000
_cell.length_c   1.000
_cell.angle_alpha   90.00
_cell.angle_beta   90.00
_cell.angle_gamma   90.00
#
_symmetry.space_group_name_H-M   'P 1'
#
loop_
_entity.id
_entity.type
_entity.pdbx_description
1 polymer ?
#
loop_
_entity_poly.entity_id
_entity_poly.type
_entity_poly.pdbx_seq_one_letter_code
_entity_poly.pdbx_strand_id
1 'polypeptide(L)'
;MTKIALGLGSNLGDRQNNLTNAITKLSKILHNITISSILNNKAMLLPESPKEWNIDFLNCVITAKSDMDPKQLLQEIKKIEQEMGRITKEKWEPRVIDIDILLYNDLYIDTENLTIPHAGLLHRDFAIGLLAEIWSDWKYPVPGEHYQKTAFDLAKRLQK
;
A
#
# COMPACT_ATOMS: atom_id res chain seq x y z
N MET A 1 11.58 0.00 17.42
CA MET A 1 10.69 -0.35 16.29
C MET A 1 10.18 0.91 15.60
N THR A 2 10.04 0.87 14.30
CA THR A 2 9.62 2.01 13.49
C THR A 2 8.19 1.81 13.01
N LYS A 3 7.36 2.85 13.12
CA LYS A 3 5.99 2.80 12.63
C LYS A 3 5.97 2.99 11.12
N ILE A 4 5.27 2.09 10.43
CA ILE A 4 5.19 2.02 8.97
C ILE A 4 3.74 1.93 8.52
N ALA A 5 3.49 2.17 7.24
CA ALA A 5 2.20 1.88 6.63
C ALA A 5 2.40 1.12 5.33
N LEU A 6 1.54 0.14 5.10
CA LEU A 6 1.52 -0.68 3.90
C LEU A 6 0.17 -0.54 3.22
N GLY A 7 0.19 -0.50 1.89
CA GLY A 7 -1.02 -0.62 1.09
C GLY A 7 -1.18 -2.06 0.61
N LEU A 8 -2.37 -2.62 0.73
CA LEU A 8 -2.68 -3.97 0.27
C LEU A 8 -3.84 -3.91 -0.73
N GLY A 9 -3.70 -4.67 -1.81
CA GLY A 9 -4.75 -4.76 -2.82
C GLY A 9 -4.85 -6.16 -3.41
N SER A 10 -6.05 -6.54 -3.83
CA SER A 10 -6.29 -7.81 -4.51
C SER A 10 -7.41 -7.63 -5.54
N ASN A 11 -7.20 -8.14 -6.75
CA ASN A 11 -8.24 -8.18 -7.77
C ASN A 11 -8.26 -9.51 -8.55
N LEU A 12 -7.89 -10.59 -7.88
CA LEU A 12 -7.90 -11.93 -8.47
C LEU A 12 -8.34 -12.95 -7.41
N GLY A 13 -9.33 -13.78 -7.75
CA GLY A 13 -9.84 -14.82 -6.86
C GLY A 13 -10.70 -14.25 -5.73
N ASP A 14 -10.61 -14.84 -4.56
CA ASP A 14 -11.32 -14.41 -3.35
C ASP A 14 -10.56 -13.24 -2.73
N ARG A 15 -10.89 -12.03 -3.17
CA ARG A 15 -10.17 -10.80 -2.82
C ARG A 15 -10.15 -10.54 -1.32
N GLN A 16 -11.31 -10.70 -0.65
CA GLN A 16 -11.42 -10.51 0.79
C GLN A 16 -10.50 -11.48 1.55
N ASN A 17 -10.52 -12.74 1.18
CA ASN A 17 -9.71 -13.76 1.79
C ASN A 17 -8.22 -13.53 1.52
N ASN A 18 -7.88 -13.05 0.33
CA ASN A 18 -6.50 -12.71 -0.02
C ASN A 18 -5.94 -11.60 0.88
N LEU A 19 -6.75 -10.56 1.15
CA LEU A 19 -6.33 -9.50 2.08
C LEU A 19 -6.13 -10.05 3.49
N THR A 20 -7.06 -10.87 3.97
CA THR A 20 -6.96 -11.48 5.30
C THR A 20 -5.72 -12.36 5.42
N ASN A 21 -5.44 -13.18 4.41
CA ASN A 21 -4.26 -14.05 4.40
C ASN A 21 -2.96 -13.25 4.40
N ALA A 22 -2.90 -12.17 3.63
CA ALA A 22 -1.73 -11.30 3.60
C ALA A 22 -1.47 -10.68 4.97
N ILE A 23 -2.52 -10.17 5.62
CA ILE A 23 -2.41 -9.56 6.96
C ILE A 23 -1.95 -10.60 7.98
N THR A 24 -2.48 -11.84 7.89
CA THR A 24 -2.05 -12.94 8.76
C THR A 24 -0.56 -13.23 8.62
N LYS A 25 -0.07 -13.27 7.38
CA LYS A 25 1.37 -13.49 7.10
C LYS A 25 2.21 -12.33 7.61
N LEU A 26 1.74 -11.10 7.40
CA LEU A 26 2.43 -9.89 7.87
C LEU A 26 2.47 -9.83 9.40
N SER A 27 1.46 -10.35 10.09
CA SER A 27 1.43 -10.35 11.55
C SER A 27 2.53 -11.19 12.19
N LYS A 28 3.17 -12.06 11.42
CA LYS A 28 4.30 -12.87 11.90
C LYS A 28 5.60 -12.10 11.91
N ILE A 29 5.68 -11.00 11.17
CA ILE A 29 6.92 -10.21 11.02
C ILE A 29 6.76 -8.76 11.45
N LEU A 30 5.53 -8.31 11.72
CA LEU A 30 5.21 -6.95 12.14
C LEU A 30 4.44 -6.97 13.46
N HIS A 31 4.46 -5.83 14.16
CA HIS A 31 3.82 -5.67 15.47
C HIS A 31 2.75 -4.57 15.43
N ASN A 32 1.75 -4.68 16.29
CA ASN A 32 0.73 -3.64 16.49
C ASN A 32 0.03 -3.22 15.20
N ILE A 33 -0.50 -4.19 14.46
CA ILE A 33 -1.18 -3.94 13.19
C ILE A 33 -2.54 -3.27 13.44
N THR A 34 -2.77 -2.16 12.76
CA THR A 34 -4.09 -1.49 12.68
C THR A 34 -4.52 -1.49 11.23
N ILE A 35 -5.78 -1.81 10.98
CA ILE A 35 -6.32 -1.99 9.63
C ILE A 35 -7.35 -0.89 9.35
N SER A 36 -7.23 -0.24 8.18
CA SER A 36 -8.21 0.75 7.71
C SER A 36 -9.48 0.07 7.20
N SER A 37 -10.45 0.89 6.78
CA SER A 37 -11.59 0.42 6.00
C SER A 37 -11.09 -0.26 4.72
N ILE A 38 -11.91 -1.15 4.16
CA ILE A 38 -11.64 -1.79 2.88
C ILE A 38 -12.47 -1.08 1.82
N LEU A 39 -11.82 -0.64 0.74
CA LEU A 39 -12.48 0.05 -0.37
C LEU A 39 -12.41 -0.79 -1.64
N ASN A 40 -13.47 -0.69 -2.43
CA ASN A 40 -13.54 -1.28 -3.77
C ASN A 40 -13.20 -0.19 -4.79
N ASN A 41 -12.13 -0.39 -5.56
CA ASN A 41 -11.64 0.58 -6.54
C ASN A 41 -11.52 -0.08 -7.92
N LYS A 42 -11.82 0.69 -8.96
CA LYS A 42 -11.68 0.19 -10.34
C LYS A 42 -10.22 -0.08 -10.67
N ALA A 43 -9.98 -1.15 -11.47
CA ALA A 43 -8.65 -1.47 -11.96
C ALA A 43 -8.16 -0.35 -12.90
N MET A 44 -6.85 -0.09 -12.85
CA MET A 44 -6.18 0.78 -13.82
C MET A 44 -5.75 -0.10 -14.99
N LEU A 45 -6.24 0.23 -16.19
CA LEU A 45 -5.99 -0.57 -17.39
C LEU A 45 -5.51 0.31 -18.52
N LEU A 46 -4.70 -0.29 -19.41
CA LEU A 46 -4.36 0.30 -20.69
C LEU A 46 -5.52 0.03 -21.66
N PRO A 47 -5.71 0.88 -22.71
CA PRO A 47 -6.79 0.67 -23.67
C PRO A 47 -6.78 -0.71 -24.34
N GLU A 48 -5.58 -1.27 -24.54
CA GLU A 48 -5.38 -2.57 -25.18
C GLU A 48 -5.40 -3.75 -24.21
N SER A 49 -5.62 -3.51 -22.91
CA SER A 49 -5.65 -4.59 -21.90
C SER A 49 -6.83 -5.54 -22.16
N PRO A 50 -6.65 -6.85 -21.91
CA PRO A 50 -7.74 -7.80 -22.02
C PRO A 50 -8.93 -7.42 -21.12
N LYS A 51 -10.14 -7.68 -21.60
CA LYS A 51 -11.37 -7.38 -20.84
C LYS A 51 -11.42 -8.13 -19.52
N GLU A 52 -10.84 -9.32 -19.48
CA GLU A 52 -10.78 -10.17 -18.29
C GLU A 52 -9.99 -9.54 -17.14
N TRP A 53 -9.15 -8.53 -17.45
CA TRP A 53 -8.38 -7.79 -16.45
C TRP A 53 -9.19 -6.70 -15.77
N ASN A 54 -10.40 -6.42 -16.25
CA ASN A 54 -11.25 -5.36 -15.67
C ASN A 54 -11.96 -5.87 -14.41
N ILE A 55 -11.17 -6.20 -13.39
CA ILE A 55 -11.66 -6.67 -12.10
C ILE A 55 -11.30 -5.63 -11.03
N ASP A 56 -12.30 -5.19 -10.30
CA ASP A 56 -12.09 -4.19 -9.25
C ASP A 56 -11.15 -4.70 -8.17
N PHE A 57 -10.32 -3.80 -7.64
CA PHE A 57 -9.50 -4.08 -6.48
C PHE A 57 -10.29 -3.91 -5.20
N LEU A 58 -10.04 -4.79 -4.24
CA LEU A 58 -10.26 -4.46 -2.84
C LEU A 58 -8.94 -3.95 -2.28
N ASN A 59 -8.96 -2.78 -1.67
CA ASN A 59 -7.78 -2.11 -1.13
C ASN A 59 -7.97 -1.77 0.33
N CYS A 60 -6.90 -1.88 1.10
CA CYS A 60 -6.85 -1.35 2.46
C CYS A 60 -5.44 -0.84 2.76
N VAL A 61 -5.32 -0.10 3.83
CA VAL A 61 -4.04 0.35 4.38
C VAL A 61 -3.91 -0.22 5.77
N ILE A 62 -2.72 -0.69 6.12
CA ILE A 62 -2.42 -1.08 7.50
C ILE A 62 -1.27 -0.22 8.00
N THR A 63 -1.28 0.07 9.30
CA THR A 63 -0.12 0.57 10.01
C THR A 63 0.41 -0.52 10.92
N ALA A 64 1.70 -0.51 11.18
CA ALA A 64 2.34 -1.50 12.04
C ALA A 64 3.68 -0.96 12.52
N LYS A 65 4.35 -1.72 13.39
CA LYS A 65 5.71 -1.42 13.81
C LYS A 65 6.64 -2.51 13.31
N SER A 66 7.79 -2.09 12.78
CA SER A 66 8.78 -2.98 12.17
C SER A 66 10.13 -2.85 12.84
N ASP A 67 10.81 -3.98 13.04
CA ASP A 67 12.22 -4.05 13.46
C ASP A 67 13.17 -4.08 12.28
N MET A 68 12.64 -4.25 11.07
CA MET A 68 13.43 -4.38 9.85
C MET A 68 13.69 -3.01 9.23
N ASP A 69 14.85 -2.84 8.58
CA ASP A 69 15.07 -1.66 7.76
C ASP A 69 14.20 -1.74 6.48
N PRO A 70 14.06 -0.65 5.70
CA PRO A 70 13.18 -0.65 4.53
C PRO A 70 13.52 -1.71 3.50
N LYS A 71 14.80 -1.99 3.29
CA LYS A 71 15.23 -2.98 2.30
C LYS A 71 14.85 -4.39 2.74
N GLN A 72 15.08 -4.71 3.99
CA GLN A 72 14.68 -6.01 4.57
C GLN A 72 13.16 -6.18 4.51
N LEU A 73 12.42 -5.13 4.86
CA LEU A 73 10.97 -5.14 4.81
C LEU A 73 10.47 -5.42 3.38
N LEU A 74 11.08 -4.78 2.39
CA LEU A 74 10.73 -5.00 0.99
C LEU A 74 10.97 -6.47 0.58
N GLN A 75 12.08 -7.05 1.00
CA GLN A 75 12.40 -8.45 0.72
C GLN A 75 11.36 -9.41 1.33
N GLU A 76 10.96 -9.16 2.57
CA GLU A 76 9.96 -9.99 3.23
C GLU A 76 8.57 -9.85 2.58
N ILE A 77 8.22 -8.63 2.16
CA ILE A 77 6.96 -8.39 1.43
C ILE A 77 6.94 -9.16 0.11
N LYS A 78 8.04 -9.11 -0.66
CA LYS A 78 8.16 -9.85 -1.92
C LYS A 78 8.01 -11.35 -1.69
N LYS A 79 8.59 -11.86 -0.63
CA LYS A 79 8.47 -13.27 -0.26
C LYS A 79 7.02 -13.66 0.02
N ILE A 80 6.29 -12.82 0.76
CA ILE A 80 4.87 -13.04 1.05
C ILE A 80 4.05 -13.06 -0.25
N GLU A 81 4.29 -12.11 -1.15
CA GLU A 81 3.60 -12.05 -2.44
C GLU A 81 3.82 -13.34 -3.23
N GLN A 82 5.05 -13.84 -3.27
CA GLN A 82 5.38 -15.10 -3.95
C GLN A 82 4.71 -16.31 -3.30
N GLU A 83 4.72 -16.37 -1.98
CA GLU A 83 4.06 -17.46 -1.23
C GLU A 83 2.56 -17.50 -1.48
N MET A 84 1.94 -16.35 -1.73
CA MET A 84 0.51 -16.25 -2.03
C MET A 84 0.20 -16.48 -3.50
N GLY A 85 1.19 -16.82 -4.32
CA GLY A 85 0.99 -17.21 -5.71
C GLY A 85 1.00 -16.05 -6.71
N ARG A 86 1.58 -14.90 -6.35
CA ARG A 86 1.71 -13.78 -7.29
C ARG A 86 2.79 -14.11 -8.33
N ILE A 87 2.35 -14.36 -9.56
CA ILE A 87 3.22 -14.64 -10.70
C ILE A 87 2.98 -13.66 -11.84
N THR A 88 2.60 -12.42 -11.50
CA THR A 88 2.29 -11.37 -12.44
C THR A 88 3.51 -10.99 -13.27
N LYS A 89 3.40 -11.07 -14.60
CA LYS A 89 4.48 -10.75 -15.52
C LYS A 89 4.26 -9.43 -16.24
N GLU A 90 3.00 -9.00 -16.37
CA GLU A 90 2.65 -7.79 -17.09
C GLU A 90 2.07 -6.74 -16.15
N LYS A 91 2.34 -5.48 -16.48
CA LYS A 91 1.78 -4.34 -15.76
C LYS A 91 0.24 -4.35 -15.92
N TRP A 92 -0.47 -4.05 -14.85
CA TRP A 92 -1.94 -3.99 -14.78
C TRP A 92 -2.65 -5.34 -14.87
N GLU A 93 -1.92 -6.45 -14.98
CA GLU A 93 -2.51 -7.78 -14.90
C GLU A 93 -3.12 -8.01 -13.51
N PRO A 94 -4.28 -8.71 -13.41
CA PRO A 94 -4.88 -9.04 -12.11
C PRO A 94 -3.93 -9.79 -11.19
N ARG A 95 -4.02 -9.50 -9.89
CA ARG A 95 -3.09 -10.03 -8.88
C ARG A 95 -3.83 -10.57 -7.68
N VAL A 96 -3.37 -11.73 -7.18
CA VAL A 96 -3.84 -12.29 -5.92
C VAL A 96 -3.61 -11.28 -4.79
N ILE A 97 -2.42 -10.68 -4.76
CA ILE A 97 -2.06 -9.71 -3.74
C ILE A 97 -1.01 -8.73 -4.28
N ASP A 98 -1.16 -7.49 -3.88
CA ASP A 98 -0.20 -6.41 -4.14
C ASP A 98 0.04 -5.72 -2.80
N ILE A 99 1.30 -5.66 -2.36
CA ILE A 99 1.68 -5.05 -1.08
C ILE A 99 2.73 -4.00 -1.34
N ASP A 100 2.41 -2.74 -1.03
CA ASP A 100 3.33 -1.61 -1.21
C ASP A 100 3.72 -1.02 0.13
N ILE A 101 4.99 -0.65 0.28
CA ILE A 101 5.43 0.18 1.40
C ILE A 101 5.01 1.61 1.09
N LEU A 102 4.00 2.11 1.79
CA LEU A 102 3.51 3.47 1.58
C LEU A 102 4.43 4.49 2.23
N LEU A 103 4.88 4.18 3.44
CA LEU A 103 5.77 5.06 4.19
C LEU A 103 6.50 4.27 5.27
N TYR A 104 7.62 4.82 5.71
CA TYR A 104 8.45 4.27 6.77
C TYR A 104 8.77 5.42 7.71
N ASN A 105 7.88 5.69 8.68
CA ASN A 105 7.88 6.84 9.56
C ASN A 105 8.07 8.15 8.77
N ASP A 106 9.09 8.92 9.05
CA ASP A 106 9.40 10.18 8.37
C ASP A 106 10.54 10.08 7.37
N LEU A 107 10.87 8.86 6.97
CA LEU A 107 11.98 8.59 6.07
C LEU A 107 11.64 9.00 4.63
N TYR A 108 12.60 9.63 3.97
CA TYR A 108 12.52 9.95 2.55
C TYR A 108 13.62 9.20 1.80
N ILE A 109 13.23 8.27 0.94
CA ILE A 109 14.14 7.51 0.08
C ILE A 109 13.65 7.64 -1.35
N ASP A 110 14.55 8.00 -2.25
CA ASP A 110 14.26 8.05 -3.68
C ASP A 110 15.41 7.37 -4.43
N THR A 111 15.30 6.05 -4.55
CA THR A 111 16.28 5.23 -5.27
C THR A 111 15.58 4.47 -6.38
N GLU A 112 16.39 3.86 -7.26
CA GLU A 112 15.88 3.07 -8.38
C GLU A 112 14.95 1.93 -7.93
N ASN A 113 15.30 1.29 -6.81
CA ASN A 113 14.60 0.09 -6.33
C ASN A 113 13.55 0.38 -5.26
N LEU A 114 13.57 1.57 -4.66
CA LEU A 114 12.70 1.86 -3.52
C LEU A 114 12.45 3.36 -3.41
N THR A 115 11.18 3.73 -3.39
CA THR A 115 10.73 5.12 -3.18
C THR A 115 9.81 5.15 -1.96
N ILE A 116 10.20 5.91 -0.94
CA ILE A 116 9.45 6.09 0.30
C ILE A 116 9.40 7.60 0.61
N PRO A 117 8.23 8.20 0.81
CA PRO A 117 6.89 7.62 0.66
C PRO A 117 6.60 7.14 -0.76
N HIS A 118 5.69 6.19 -0.89
CA HIS A 118 5.35 5.60 -2.17
C HIS A 118 4.94 6.67 -3.19
N ALA A 119 5.41 6.52 -4.44
CA ALA A 119 5.12 7.50 -5.48
C ALA A 119 3.62 7.70 -5.74
N GLY A 120 2.81 6.66 -5.52
CA GLY A 120 1.37 6.70 -5.70
C GLY A 120 0.57 7.23 -4.51
N LEU A 121 1.22 7.52 -3.38
CA LEU A 121 0.51 7.88 -2.15
C LEU A 121 -0.40 9.11 -2.33
N LEU A 122 0.09 10.14 -3.01
CA LEU A 122 -0.65 11.38 -3.23
C LEU A 122 -1.41 11.41 -4.55
N HIS A 123 -1.20 10.43 -5.42
CA HIS A 123 -1.82 10.38 -6.76
C HIS A 123 -2.98 9.39 -6.82
N ARG A 124 -3.11 8.51 -5.85
CA ARG A 124 -4.21 7.56 -5.73
C ARG A 124 -5.11 8.01 -4.59
N ASP A 125 -6.32 8.41 -4.92
CA ASP A 125 -7.26 9.03 -3.98
C ASP A 125 -7.50 8.19 -2.72
N PHE A 126 -7.45 6.86 -2.84
CA PHE A 126 -7.79 5.98 -1.73
C PHE A 126 -6.67 5.81 -0.70
N ALA A 127 -5.39 5.83 -1.12
CA ALA A 127 -4.28 5.49 -0.21
C ALA A 127 -4.15 6.48 0.94
N ILE A 128 -4.10 7.78 0.63
CA ILE A 128 -3.95 8.81 1.66
C ILE A 128 -5.21 8.91 2.54
N GLY A 129 -6.38 8.71 1.95
CA GLY A 129 -7.64 8.71 2.70
C GLY A 129 -7.71 7.60 3.73
N LEU A 130 -7.34 6.38 3.32
CA LEU A 130 -7.30 5.23 4.22
C LEU A 130 -6.21 5.38 5.29
N LEU A 131 -5.06 5.93 4.92
CA LEU A 131 -3.99 6.23 5.87
C LEU A 131 -4.48 7.21 6.94
N ALA A 132 -5.20 8.25 6.53
CA ALA A 132 -5.71 9.26 7.46
C ALA A 132 -6.70 8.69 8.47
N GLU A 133 -7.39 7.60 8.15
CA GLU A 133 -8.29 6.92 9.10
C GLU A 133 -7.55 6.37 10.32
N ILE A 134 -6.32 5.90 10.11
CA ILE A 134 -5.57 5.17 11.13
C ILE A 134 -4.27 5.85 11.56
N TRP A 135 -3.83 6.87 10.84
CA TRP A 135 -2.63 7.67 11.19
C TRP A 135 -2.79 9.11 10.69
N SER A 136 -3.78 9.81 11.19
CA SER A 136 -4.18 11.14 10.71
C SER A 136 -3.10 12.21 10.88
N ASP A 137 -2.25 12.12 11.90
CA ASP A 137 -1.25 13.13 12.22
C ASP A 137 0.15 12.84 11.65
N TRP A 138 0.28 11.79 10.82
CA TRP A 138 1.53 11.54 10.11
C TRP A 138 1.85 12.74 9.19
N LYS A 139 3.10 13.17 9.21
CA LYS A 139 3.55 14.34 8.43
C LYS A 139 4.37 13.92 7.23
N TYR A 140 4.03 14.48 6.09
CA TYR A 140 4.70 14.19 4.82
C TYR A 140 6.15 14.69 4.86
N PRO A 141 7.15 13.83 4.67
CA PRO A 141 8.55 14.21 4.88
C PRO A 141 9.28 14.72 3.64
N VAL A 142 8.66 14.69 2.46
CA VAL A 142 9.35 15.07 1.22
C VAL A 142 9.37 16.59 1.09
N PRO A 143 10.56 17.19 0.89
CA PRO A 143 10.65 18.65 0.69
C PRO A 143 9.81 19.11 -0.50
N GLY A 144 9.14 20.26 -0.35
CA GLY A 144 8.34 20.84 -1.41
C GLY A 144 6.97 21.29 -0.94
N GLU A 145 6.01 21.30 -1.86
CA GLU A 145 4.65 21.82 -1.65
C GLU A 145 3.93 21.19 -0.46
N HIS A 146 4.11 19.90 -0.25
CA HIS A 146 3.35 19.15 0.76
C HIS A 146 4.13 18.88 2.04
N TYR A 147 5.34 19.44 2.15
CA TYR A 147 6.21 19.18 3.29
C TYR A 147 5.53 19.50 4.62
N GLN A 148 5.57 18.57 5.54
CA GLN A 148 5.02 18.66 6.90
C GLN A 148 3.48 18.76 6.97
N LYS A 149 2.77 18.59 5.86
CA LYS A 149 1.31 18.46 5.90
C LYS A 149 0.93 17.10 6.46
N THR A 150 -0.14 17.06 7.24
CA THR A 150 -0.58 15.79 7.86
C THR A 150 -1.35 14.92 6.87
N ALA A 151 -1.46 13.62 7.17
CA ALA A 151 -2.28 12.73 6.38
C ALA A 151 -3.73 13.22 6.31
N PHE A 152 -4.25 13.75 7.41
CA PHE A 152 -5.59 14.34 7.45
C PHE A 152 -5.73 15.49 6.44
N ASP A 153 -4.79 16.43 6.45
CA ASP A 153 -4.82 17.59 5.54
C ASP A 153 -4.71 17.17 4.07
N LEU A 154 -3.82 16.22 3.78
CA LEU A 154 -3.61 15.73 2.42
C LEU A 154 -4.83 14.97 1.90
N ALA A 155 -5.46 14.15 2.74
CA ALA A 155 -6.67 13.42 2.38
C ALA A 155 -7.83 14.36 2.09
N LYS A 156 -7.99 15.39 2.92
CA LYS A 156 -9.04 16.39 2.75
C LYS A 156 -8.88 17.17 1.43
N ARG A 157 -7.65 17.46 1.06
CA ARG A 157 -7.34 18.18 -0.20
C ARG A 157 -7.73 17.36 -1.43
N LEU A 158 -7.50 16.04 -1.40
CA LEU A 158 -7.76 15.16 -2.53
C LEU A 158 -9.24 14.81 -2.71
N GLN A 159 -10.08 15.10 -1.71
CA GLN A 159 -11.52 14.87 -1.79
C GLN A 159 -12.29 15.97 -2.52
N LYS A 160 -11.61 17.00 -2.96
CA LYS A 160 -12.23 18.12 -3.68
C LYS A 160 -12.35 17.87 -5.17
#